data_067980795eacf88e42ba1e4c2d439d28
#
_entry.id   067980795eacf88e42ba1e4c2d439d28
#
_cell.length_a   1.000
_cell.length_b   1.000
_cell.length_c   1.000
_cell.angle_alpha   90.00
_cell.angle_beta   90.00
_cell.angle_gamma   90.00
#
_symmetry.space_group_name_H-M   'P 1'
#
loop_
_entity.id
_entity.type
_entity.pdbx_description
1 polymer ?
#
loop_
_entity_poly.entity_id
_entity_poly.type
_entity_poly.pdbx_seq_one_letter_code
_entity_poly.pdbx_strand_id
1 'polypeptide(L)'
;MELLHKELTERIIKTFYDVYNELGYGFLEKVYQNSLMIELKARGFQAEAQEQIKVFYKGNEVGEYYADIVVNELVILELKAADCLVKEFEFQLINYLKGTNMEVGLLLNFGKKPEFIRKVYQNSRKNLKQNALY
;
A
#
# COMPACT_ATOMS: atom_id res chain seq x y z
N MET A 1 18.05 15.64 -1.99
CA MET A 1 16.85 15.49 -1.14
C MET A 1 16.55 14.01 -0.97
N GLU A 2 16.38 13.56 0.24
CA GLU A 2 16.09 12.16 0.50
C GLU A 2 14.64 11.85 0.18
N LEU A 3 14.41 10.63 -0.31
CA LEU A 3 13.06 10.12 -0.49
C LEU A 3 12.46 9.81 0.89
N LEU A 4 11.19 10.14 1.07
CA LEU A 4 10.49 9.89 2.31
C LEU A 4 10.42 8.37 2.57
N HIS A 5 10.86 7.95 3.76
CA HIS A 5 10.91 6.53 4.15
C HIS A 5 11.67 5.66 3.15
N LYS A 6 12.75 6.18 2.59
CA LYS A 6 13.50 5.49 1.54
C LYS A 6 13.95 4.09 1.94
N GLU A 7 14.62 3.97 3.09
CA GLU A 7 15.14 2.68 3.53
C GLU A 7 14.01 1.67 3.76
N LEU A 8 12.93 2.10 4.39
CA LEU A 8 11.78 1.24 4.65
C LEU A 8 11.17 0.74 3.35
N THR A 9 10.92 1.63 2.39
CA THR A 9 10.32 1.22 1.12
C THR A 9 11.23 0.31 0.31
N GLU A 10 12.54 0.55 0.33
CA GLU A 10 13.50 -0.32 -0.36
C GLU A 10 13.47 -1.74 0.21
N ARG A 11 13.39 -1.88 1.53
CA ARG A 11 13.32 -3.18 2.19
C ARG A 11 12.00 -3.89 1.89
N ILE A 12 10.89 -3.14 1.82
CA ILE A 12 9.59 -3.70 1.45
C ILE A 12 9.63 -4.19 0.01
N ILE A 13 10.16 -3.39 -0.90
CA ILE A 13 10.26 -3.76 -2.32
C ILE A 13 11.10 -5.01 -2.50
N LYS A 14 12.23 -5.10 -1.79
CA LYS A 14 13.06 -6.31 -1.82
C LYS A 14 12.28 -7.53 -1.35
N THR A 15 11.51 -7.39 -0.28
CA THR A 15 10.68 -8.47 0.24
C THR A 15 9.64 -8.91 -0.80
N PHE A 16 9.02 -7.94 -1.47
CA PHE A 16 8.08 -8.21 -2.56
C PHE A 16 8.72 -9.04 -3.67
N TYR A 17 9.91 -8.64 -4.13
CA TYR A 17 10.61 -9.38 -5.18
C TYR A 17 10.98 -10.80 -4.72
N ASP A 18 11.41 -10.95 -3.48
CA ASP A 18 11.76 -12.28 -2.95
C ASP A 18 10.55 -13.20 -2.90
N VAL A 19 9.39 -12.69 -2.49
CA VAL A 19 8.14 -13.44 -2.48
C VAL A 19 7.73 -13.81 -3.91
N TYR A 20 7.81 -12.86 -4.83
CA TYR A 20 7.47 -13.11 -6.23
C TYR A 20 8.37 -14.18 -6.83
N ASN A 21 9.67 -14.09 -6.58
CA ASN A 21 10.64 -15.03 -7.14
C ASN A 21 10.40 -16.45 -6.64
N GLU A 22 9.87 -16.60 -5.44
CA GLU A 22 9.56 -17.92 -4.90
C GLU A 22 8.25 -18.47 -5.43
N LEU A 23 7.21 -17.64 -5.52
CA LEU A 23 5.87 -18.11 -5.90
C LEU A 23 5.61 -18.10 -7.41
N GLY A 24 6.22 -17.16 -8.13
CA GLY A 24 5.88 -16.94 -9.54
C GLY A 24 4.52 -16.29 -9.68
N TYR A 25 4.03 -16.20 -10.92
CA TYR A 25 2.75 -15.58 -11.17
C TYR A 25 1.65 -16.64 -11.34
N GLY A 26 0.39 -16.19 -11.27
CA GLY A 26 -0.76 -17.04 -11.56
C GLY A 26 -1.64 -17.34 -10.36
N PHE A 27 -1.22 -16.97 -9.17
CA PHE A 27 -2.07 -17.11 -7.99
C PHE A 27 -3.04 -15.94 -7.86
N LEU A 28 -4.10 -16.14 -7.08
CA LEU A 28 -5.02 -15.05 -6.72
C LEU A 28 -4.34 -14.10 -5.76
N GLU A 29 -4.80 -12.86 -5.73
CA GLU A 29 -4.21 -11.81 -4.89
C GLU A 29 -4.08 -12.23 -3.42
N LYS A 30 -5.04 -12.96 -2.90
CA LYS A 30 -5.03 -13.37 -1.49
C LYS A 30 -3.82 -14.25 -1.14
N VAL A 31 -3.38 -15.08 -2.06
CA VAL A 31 -2.18 -15.90 -1.85
C VAL A 31 -0.96 -15.03 -1.67
N TYR A 32 -0.82 -14.01 -2.53
CA TYR A 32 0.30 -13.08 -2.45
C TYR A 32 0.23 -12.23 -1.19
N GLN A 33 -0.96 -11.77 -0.82
CA GLN A 33 -1.12 -10.99 0.40
C GLN A 33 -0.71 -11.79 1.63
N ASN A 34 -1.19 -13.01 1.74
CA ASN A 34 -0.85 -13.87 2.88
C ASN A 34 0.64 -14.17 2.93
N SER A 35 1.23 -14.46 1.79
CA SER A 35 2.66 -14.78 1.69
C SER A 35 3.52 -13.56 2.04
N LEU A 36 3.16 -12.40 1.53
CA LEU A 36 3.89 -11.17 1.82
C LEU A 36 3.77 -10.82 3.31
N MET A 37 2.61 -11.02 3.91
CA MET A 37 2.43 -10.80 5.34
C MET A 37 3.36 -11.69 6.17
N ILE A 38 3.46 -12.96 5.81
CA ILE A 38 4.35 -13.90 6.50
C ILE A 38 5.80 -13.41 6.40
N GLU A 39 6.23 -13.05 5.20
CA GLU A 39 7.61 -12.66 4.98
C GLU A 39 7.95 -11.33 5.65
N LEU A 40 7.05 -10.36 5.58
CA LEU A 40 7.25 -9.07 6.24
C LEU A 40 7.42 -9.24 7.75
N LYS A 41 6.54 -10.03 8.37
CA LYS A 41 6.63 -10.29 9.82
C LYS A 41 7.91 -11.02 10.18
N ALA A 42 8.31 -12.00 9.37
CA ALA A 42 9.54 -12.75 9.60
C ALA A 42 10.79 -11.84 9.53
N ARG A 43 10.71 -10.76 8.76
CA ARG A 43 11.82 -9.78 8.63
C ARG A 43 11.74 -8.63 9.63
N GLY A 44 10.82 -8.72 10.58
CA GLY A 44 10.74 -7.75 11.69
C GLY A 44 9.86 -6.55 11.43
N PHE A 45 9.13 -6.52 10.32
CA PHE A 45 8.18 -5.44 10.08
C PHE A 45 6.90 -5.64 10.90
N GLN A 46 6.32 -4.54 11.34
CA GLN A 46 4.96 -4.54 11.84
C GLN A 46 4.04 -4.43 10.63
N ALA A 47 3.29 -5.46 10.34
CA ALA A 47 2.42 -5.49 9.16
C ALA A 47 1.00 -5.85 9.57
N GLU A 48 0.03 -5.06 9.08
CA GLU A 48 -1.39 -5.26 9.33
C GLU A 48 -2.11 -5.45 8.01
N ALA A 49 -2.88 -6.53 7.89
CA ALA A 49 -3.64 -6.82 6.68
C ALA A 49 -5.06 -6.27 6.79
N GLN A 50 -5.61 -5.83 5.66
CA GLN A 50 -7.00 -5.37 5.55
C GLN A 50 -7.31 -4.28 6.56
N GLU A 51 -6.43 -3.29 6.63
CA GLU A 51 -6.59 -2.14 7.53
C GLU A 51 -7.72 -1.25 7.05
N GLN A 52 -8.71 -1.00 7.91
CA GLN A 52 -9.86 -0.18 7.56
C GLN A 52 -9.47 1.30 7.44
N ILE A 53 -9.90 1.93 6.36
CA ILE A 53 -9.71 3.35 6.12
C ILE A 53 -11.08 3.97 5.87
N LYS A 54 -11.44 4.97 6.68
CA LYS A 54 -12.70 5.68 6.54
C LYS A 54 -12.47 6.99 5.80
N VAL A 55 -13.40 7.32 4.92
CA VAL A 55 -13.35 8.57 4.15
C VAL A 55 -14.44 9.50 4.66
N PHE A 56 -14.08 10.75 4.91
CA PHE A 56 -15.00 11.75 5.43
C PHE A 56 -15.13 12.93 4.47
N TYR A 57 -16.32 13.50 4.44
CA TYR A 57 -16.57 14.73 3.71
C TYR A 57 -17.32 15.67 4.64
N LYS A 58 -16.72 16.82 4.92
CA LYS A 58 -17.27 17.82 5.83
C LYS A 58 -17.70 17.22 7.18
N GLY A 59 -16.84 16.33 7.72
CA GLY A 59 -17.08 15.69 9.00
C GLY A 59 -18.02 14.50 8.97
N ASN A 60 -18.57 14.14 7.82
CA ASN A 60 -19.49 13.01 7.69
C ASN A 60 -18.81 11.85 6.99
N GLU A 61 -18.96 10.65 7.55
CA GLU A 61 -18.42 9.46 6.91
C GLU A 61 -19.20 9.20 5.61
N VAL A 62 -18.49 9.15 4.49
CA VAL A 62 -19.09 8.94 3.17
C VAL A 62 -18.65 7.64 2.52
N GLY A 63 -17.69 6.94 3.10
CA GLY A 63 -17.26 5.65 2.57
C GLY A 63 -16.17 5.04 3.43
N GLU A 64 -15.91 3.76 3.16
CA GLU A 64 -14.80 3.07 3.80
C GLU A 64 -14.19 2.08 2.80
N TYR A 65 -12.92 1.76 3.02
CA TYR A 65 -12.25 0.72 2.25
C TYR A 65 -11.16 0.08 3.12
N TYR A 66 -10.55 -0.98 2.60
CA TYR A 66 -9.53 -1.72 3.34
C TYR A 66 -8.24 -1.72 2.54
N ALA A 67 -7.18 -1.17 3.13
CA ALA A 67 -5.85 -1.25 2.55
C ALA A 67 -5.37 -2.70 2.66
N ASP A 68 -4.74 -3.23 1.61
CA ASP A 68 -4.32 -4.62 1.63
C ASP A 68 -3.34 -4.89 2.77
N ILE A 69 -2.30 -4.07 2.89
CA ILE A 69 -1.32 -4.17 3.98
C ILE A 69 -0.88 -2.77 4.36
N VAL A 70 -0.68 -2.56 5.66
CA VAL A 70 -0.03 -1.35 6.18
C VAL A 70 1.22 -1.78 6.93
N VAL A 71 2.36 -1.19 6.59
CA VAL A 71 3.65 -1.54 7.18
C VAL A 71 4.13 -0.42 8.09
N ASN A 72 4.44 -0.79 9.33
CA ASN A 72 4.99 0.11 10.36
C ASN A 72 4.16 1.38 10.57
N GLU A 73 2.86 1.31 10.27
CA GLU A 73 1.95 2.46 10.32
C GLU A 73 2.41 3.63 9.45
N LEU A 74 3.27 3.40 8.49
CA LEU A 74 3.88 4.43 7.65
C LEU A 74 3.62 4.25 6.16
N VAL A 75 3.49 3.02 5.67
CA VAL A 75 3.41 2.75 4.24
C VAL A 75 2.20 1.87 3.93
N ILE A 76 1.38 2.32 2.98
CA ILE A 76 0.26 1.52 2.47
C ILE A 76 0.76 0.67 1.30
N LEU A 77 0.45 -0.62 1.33
CA LEU A 77 0.71 -1.51 0.20
C LEU A 77 -0.61 -1.91 -0.43
N GLU A 78 -0.74 -1.69 -1.73
CA GLU A 78 -1.86 -2.20 -2.51
C GLU A 78 -1.32 -3.26 -3.45
N LEU A 79 -1.92 -4.45 -3.42
CA LEU A 79 -1.46 -5.59 -4.19
C LEU A 79 -2.39 -5.85 -5.37
N LYS A 80 -1.79 -6.15 -6.50
CA LYS A 80 -2.52 -6.55 -7.70
C LYS A 80 -1.89 -7.82 -8.26
N ALA A 81 -2.68 -8.59 -8.98
CA ALA A 81 -2.21 -9.73 -9.76
C ALA A 81 -2.78 -9.56 -11.17
N ALA A 82 -2.33 -8.52 -11.85
CA ALA A 82 -2.87 -8.06 -13.13
C ALA A 82 -1.83 -8.16 -14.23
N ASP A 83 -2.28 -8.23 -15.48
CA ASP A 83 -1.37 -8.28 -16.61
C ASP A 83 -0.51 -7.02 -16.72
N CYS A 84 -1.07 -5.88 -16.35
CA CYS A 84 -0.33 -4.62 -16.30
C CYS A 84 -0.94 -3.69 -15.26
N LEU A 85 -0.17 -2.69 -14.84
CA LEU A 85 -0.67 -1.65 -13.95
C LEU A 85 -1.34 -0.57 -14.77
N VAL A 86 -2.55 -0.16 -14.36
CA VAL A 86 -3.32 0.89 -15.02
C VAL A 86 -3.40 2.11 -14.13
N LYS A 87 -3.69 3.26 -14.75
CA LYS A 87 -3.71 4.54 -14.03
C LYS A 87 -4.72 4.57 -12.88
N GLU A 88 -5.84 3.88 -13.03
CA GLU A 88 -6.87 3.83 -12.00
C GLU A 88 -6.33 3.26 -10.69
N PHE A 89 -5.42 2.29 -10.75
CA PHE A 89 -4.79 1.74 -9.55
C PHE A 89 -3.94 2.80 -8.84
N GLU A 90 -3.22 3.62 -9.61
CA GLU A 90 -2.41 4.69 -9.06
C GLU A 90 -3.27 5.76 -8.40
N PHE A 91 -4.36 6.16 -9.05
CA PHE A 91 -5.29 7.16 -8.50
C PHE A 91 -5.92 6.65 -7.21
N GLN A 92 -6.29 5.36 -7.17
CA GLN A 92 -6.85 4.75 -5.97
C GLN A 92 -5.86 4.83 -4.80
N LEU A 93 -4.61 4.47 -5.05
CA LEU A 93 -3.58 4.53 -4.01
C LEU A 93 -3.38 5.96 -3.50
N ILE A 94 -3.31 6.94 -4.41
CA ILE A 94 -3.18 8.34 -4.01
C ILE A 94 -4.37 8.78 -3.15
N ASN A 95 -5.57 8.34 -3.51
CA ASN A 95 -6.76 8.68 -2.71
C ASN A 95 -6.69 8.08 -1.31
N TYR A 96 -6.13 6.88 -1.18
CA TYR A 96 -5.90 6.28 0.13
C TYR A 96 -4.92 7.10 0.96
N LEU A 97 -3.87 7.62 0.34
CA LEU A 97 -2.92 8.50 1.03
C LEU A 97 -3.58 9.80 1.45
N LYS A 98 -4.43 10.37 0.60
CA LYS A 98 -5.14 11.61 0.95
C LYS A 98 -6.04 11.44 2.16
N GLY A 99 -6.59 10.26 2.36
CA GLY A 99 -7.53 9.99 3.44
C GLY A 99 -6.91 9.52 4.75
N THR A 100 -5.59 9.45 4.84
CA THR A 100 -4.90 8.91 6.01
C THR A 100 -3.76 9.83 6.44
N ASN A 101 -3.09 9.47 7.53
CA ASN A 101 -1.84 10.11 7.97
C ASN A 101 -0.63 9.61 7.21
N MET A 102 -0.79 8.56 6.42
CA MET A 102 0.33 7.97 5.72
C MET A 102 0.63 8.76 4.46
N GLU A 103 1.91 8.95 4.20
CA GLU A 103 2.36 9.78 3.09
C GLU A 103 2.94 8.98 1.93
N VAL A 104 3.22 7.70 2.14
CA VAL A 104 3.86 6.86 1.15
C VAL A 104 3.03 5.60 0.91
N GLY A 105 2.87 5.24 -0.36
CA GLY A 105 2.23 4.00 -0.74
C GLY A 105 3.00 3.30 -1.83
N LEU A 106 2.89 1.99 -1.85
CA LEU A 106 3.47 1.14 -2.89
C LEU A 106 2.36 0.32 -3.53
N LEU A 107 2.33 0.36 -4.84
CA LEU A 107 1.47 -0.50 -5.64
C LEU A 107 2.35 -1.64 -6.12
N LEU A 108 2.04 -2.86 -5.70
CA LEU A 108 2.86 -4.04 -5.98
C LEU A 108 2.07 -4.99 -6.87
N ASN A 109 2.59 -5.26 -8.07
CA ASN A 109 1.91 -6.14 -9.01
C ASN A 109 2.61 -7.48 -9.14
N PHE A 110 1.90 -8.54 -8.75
CA PHE A 110 2.31 -9.93 -8.92
C PHE A 110 1.76 -10.45 -10.27
N GLY A 111 2.09 -9.75 -11.35
CA GLY A 111 1.68 -10.12 -12.69
C GLY A 111 2.69 -11.08 -13.33
N LYS A 112 2.69 -11.15 -14.67
CA LYS A 112 3.63 -12.01 -15.39
C LYS A 112 5.07 -11.67 -15.10
N LYS A 113 5.32 -10.41 -14.74
CA LYS A 113 6.60 -9.96 -14.20
C LYS A 113 6.30 -9.05 -12.99
N PRO A 114 7.20 -8.98 -12.02
CA PRO A 114 6.98 -8.11 -10.87
C PRO A 114 7.16 -6.66 -11.27
N GLU A 115 6.22 -5.83 -10.85
CA GLU A 115 6.25 -4.39 -11.10
C GLU A 115 5.83 -3.67 -9.84
N PHE A 116 6.38 -2.49 -9.60
CA PHE A 116 5.92 -1.67 -8.49
C PHE A 116 5.88 -0.20 -8.90
N ILE A 117 5.02 0.55 -8.22
CA ILE A 117 4.94 2.01 -8.33
C ILE A 117 4.92 2.58 -6.94
N ARG A 118 5.74 3.61 -6.72
CA ARG A 118 5.81 4.32 -5.44
C ARG A 118 5.09 5.64 -5.58
N LYS A 119 4.18 5.95 -4.65
CA LYS A 119 3.46 7.21 -4.62
C LYS A 119 3.69 7.91 -3.28
N VAL A 120 3.72 9.22 -3.33
CA VAL A 120 3.88 10.06 -2.15
C VAL A 120 2.81 11.15 -2.19
N TYR A 121 2.18 11.37 -1.05
CA TYR A 121 1.26 12.50 -0.89
C TYR A 121 1.47 13.07 0.51
N GLN A 122 2.17 14.20 0.58
CA GLN A 122 2.59 14.76 1.86
C GLN A 122 1.42 15.28 2.68
N ASN A 123 1.49 15.07 3.99
CA ASN A 123 0.45 15.51 4.92
C ASN A 123 0.21 17.01 4.86
N SER A 124 1.25 17.80 4.57
CA SER A 124 1.12 19.25 4.44
C SER A 124 0.17 19.69 3.32
N ARG A 125 -0.09 18.81 2.36
CA ARG A 125 -0.99 19.07 1.24
C ARG A 125 -2.43 18.63 1.51
N LYS A 126 -2.71 17.99 2.64
CA LYS A 126 -4.00 17.36 2.92
C LYS A 126 -4.90 18.28 3.72
N ASN A 127 -6.21 18.22 3.45
CA ASN A 127 -7.21 18.81 4.30
C ASN A 127 -7.79 17.75 5.21
N LEU A 128 -7.04 17.43 6.28
CA LEU A 128 -7.41 16.35 7.18
C LEU A 128 -8.67 16.63 7.98
N LYS A 129 -9.12 17.90 8.05
CA LYS A 129 -10.39 18.22 8.70
C LYS A 129 -11.59 17.65 7.96
N GLN A 130 -11.45 17.34 6.69
CA GLN A 130 -12.51 16.70 5.91
C GLN A 130 -12.45 15.19 5.98
N ASN A 131 -11.38 14.65 6.53
CA ASN A 131 -11.12 13.22 6.58
C ASN A 131 -11.24 12.68 8.00
N ALA A 132 -11.14 11.38 8.15
CA ALA A 132 -11.45 10.65 9.37
C ALA A 132 -10.69 11.07 10.62
N LEU A 133 -9.58 11.74 10.45
CA LEU A 133 -8.66 11.99 11.56
C LEU A 133 -9.04 13.17 12.42
N TYR A 134 -10.10 13.87 12.05
CA TYR A 134 -10.53 15.06 12.77
C TYR A 134 -12.02 15.07 12.97
#